data_681bf41478c2bd7be9d12f00aef6e129
#
_entry.id   681bf41478c2bd7be9d12f00aef6e129
#
_cell.length_a   1.000
_cell.length_b   1.000
_cell.length_c   1.000
_cell.angle_alpha   90.00
_cell.angle_beta   90.00
_cell.angle_gamma   90.00
#
_symmetry.space_group_name_H-M   'P 1'
#
loop_
_entity.id
_entity.type
_entity.pdbx_description
1 polymer ?
#
loop_
_entity_poly.entity_id
_entity_poly.type
_entity_poly.pdbx_seq_one_letter_code
_entity_poly.pdbx_strand_id
1 'polypeptide(L)'
;MGADRTARRQRRRMVATTTVEAEDDTVETWDALRARRNVRQFTEQPVPDEALDRILEAGRRAPSAGNWQPWDFVLITDRAQLVELAKVWQGAKHVAAAAAAIAIVAPEPQDNRQSALLQYDLGQATYAMTVAAADLGVGTGHAAAADQDQARAVLGFPDGRFLAYVLSVGYPSDKPLAVIERLNRRPFEEVVHRGRW
;
A
#
# COMPACT_ATOMS: atom_id res chain seq x y z
N MET A 1 38.17 53.55 -48.34
CA MET A 1 37.61 52.23 -48.71
C MET A 1 37.68 51.36 -47.50
N GLY A 2 36.57 51.02 -46.86
CA GLY A 2 36.56 50.20 -45.71
C GLY A 2 35.15 50.13 -45.16
N ALA A 3 34.45 49.02 -45.41
CA ALA A 3 33.05 48.83 -45.13
C ALA A 3 32.80 48.66 -43.63
N ASP A 4 31.88 49.45 -43.14
CA ASP A 4 31.21 49.38 -41.87
C ASP A 4 30.34 48.09 -41.81
N ARG A 5 30.57 47.23 -40.82
CA ARG A 5 29.71 46.11 -40.51
C ARG A 5 29.08 46.27 -39.12
N THR A 6 27.96 46.98 -39.15
CA THR A 6 27.07 47.15 -38.01
C THR A 6 26.47 45.80 -37.59
N ALA A 7 26.99 45.21 -36.52
CA ALA A 7 26.43 44.03 -35.92
C ALA A 7 25.16 44.37 -35.13
N ARG A 8 24.00 43.99 -35.65
CA ARG A 8 22.73 43.96 -34.94
C ARG A 8 22.82 43.01 -33.75
N ARG A 9 22.98 43.52 -32.53
CA ARG A 9 22.72 42.80 -31.29
C ARG A 9 21.22 42.56 -31.16
N GLN A 10 20.76 41.40 -31.55
CA GLN A 10 19.46 40.88 -31.13
C GLN A 10 19.52 40.62 -29.63
N ARG A 11 18.83 41.44 -28.85
CA ARG A 11 18.48 41.18 -27.46
C ARG A 11 17.50 39.98 -27.45
N ARG A 12 17.98 38.74 -27.21
CA ARG A 12 17.14 37.66 -26.79
C ARG A 12 16.62 38.01 -25.40
N ARG A 13 15.34 38.31 -25.32
CA ARG A 13 14.58 38.33 -24.08
C ARG A 13 14.61 36.89 -23.54
N MET A 14 15.44 36.62 -22.52
CA MET A 14 15.33 35.41 -21.71
C MET A 14 13.99 35.49 -20.98
N VAL A 15 13.02 34.73 -21.45
CA VAL A 15 11.86 34.34 -20.65
C VAL A 15 12.42 33.44 -19.56
N ALA A 16 12.48 33.93 -18.34
CA ALA A 16 12.74 33.12 -17.19
C ALA A 16 11.57 32.13 -17.08
N THR A 17 11.79 30.91 -17.51
CA THR A 17 10.91 29.77 -17.17
C THR A 17 11.12 29.54 -15.69
N THR A 18 10.22 30.03 -14.87
CA THR A 18 10.12 29.62 -13.49
C THR A 18 9.66 28.17 -13.55
N THR A 19 10.61 27.25 -13.50
CA THR A 19 10.33 25.88 -13.13
C THR A 19 9.83 25.95 -11.68
N VAL A 20 8.53 25.79 -11.51
CA VAL A 20 7.97 25.38 -10.22
C VAL A 20 8.58 23.99 -10.01
N GLU A 21 9.64 23.93 -9.20
CA GLU A 21 10.06 22.67 -8.61
C GLU A 21 8.85 22.20 -7.82
N ALA A 22 8.16 21.16 -8.29
CA ALA A 22 7.24 20.41 -7.47
C ALA A 22 8.10 19.93 -6.30
N GLU A 23 7.84 20.47 -5.11
CA GLU A 23 8.39 19.89 -3.88
C GLU A 23 8.02 18.41 -3.93
N ASP A 24 9.05 17.58 -3.98
CA ASP A 24 8.91 16.13 -3.95
C ASP A 24 8.45 15.79 -2.52
N ASP A 25 7.13 15.74 -2.34
CA ASP A 25 6.46 15.41 -1.07
C ASP A 25 6.67 13.93 -0.68
N THR A 26 7.74 13.29 -1.18
CA THR A 26 8.06 11.92 -0.83
C THR A 26 8.64 11.86 0.59
N VAL A 27 7.98 11.08 1.43
CA VAL A 27 8.47 10.76 2.76
C VAL A 27 9.68 9.83 2.62
N GLU A 28 10.75 10.08 3.38
CA GLU A 28 11.89 9.16 3.43
C GLU A 28 11.43 7.76 3.80
N THR A 29 11.94 6.73 3.13
CA THR A 29 11.55 5.33 3.35
C THR A 29 11.58 4.93 4.83
N TRP A 30 12.58 5.42 5.57
CA TRP A 30 12.70 5.16 7.00
C TRP A 30 11.56 5.79 7.80
N ASP A 31 11.12 6.97 7.45
CA ASP A 31 10.00 7.66 8.10
C ASP A 31 8.65 7.02 7.75
N ALA A 32 8.45 6.54 6.51
CA ALA A 32 7.30 5.73 6.14
C ALA A 32 7.21 4.45 6.99
N LEU A 33 8.33 3.75 7.18
CA LEU A 33 8.42 2.57 8.06
C LEU A 33 8.05 2.90 9.51
N ARG A 34 8.48 4.06 10.02
CA ARG A 34 8.24 4.53 11.40
C ARG A 34 6.82 5.06 11.59
N ALA A 35 6.24 5.68 10.57
CA ALA A 35 4.88 6.26 10.62
C ALA A 35 3.77 5.21 10.45
N ARG A 36 4.07 4.09 9.75
CA ARG A 36 3.10 3.05 9.44
C ARG A 36 2.47 2.46 10.72
N ARG A 37 1.16 2.45 10.78
CA ARG A 37 0.35 1.78 11.80
C ARG A 37 -0.91 1.16 11.19
N ASN A 38 -1.55 0.24 11.90
CA ASN A 38 -2.88 -0.19 11.52
C ASN A 38 -3.90 0.92 11.79
N VAL A 39 -4.67 1.28 10.77
CA VAL A 39 -5.77 2.24 10.82
C VAL A 39 -7.09 1.50 10.68
N ARG A 40 -8.06 1.80 11.53
CA ARG A 40 -9.40 1.20 11.51
C ARG A 40 -10.52 2.23 11.56
N GLN A 41 -10.17 3.50 11.58
CA GLN A 41 -11.11 4.63 11.54
C GLN A 41 -10.66 5.54 10.41
N PHE A 42 -11.55 5.77 9.45
CA PHE A 42 -11.25 6.48 8.22
C PHE A 42 -12.13 7.70 8.06
N THR A 43 -11.64 8.70 7.35
CA THR A 43 -12.46 9.82 6.86
C THR A 43 -13.28 9.36 5.66
N GLU A 44 -14.24 10.18 5.23
CA GLU A 44 -15.00 9.96 4.01
C GLU A 44 -14.23 10.38 2.74
N GLN A 45 -13.03 10.96 2.89
CA GLN A 45 -12.21 11.42 1.78
C GLN A 45 -11.82 10.23 0.88
N PRO A 46 -12.07 10.30 -0.43
CA PRO A 46 -11.63 9.26 -1.36
C PRO A 46 -10.10 9.28 -1.48
N VAL A 47 -9.52 8.11 -1.72
CA VAL A 47 -8.10 7.97 -2.07
C VAL A 47 -8.01 8.06 -3.59
N PRO A 48 -7.15 8.92 -4.15
CA PRO A 48 -6.98 9.05 -5.60
C PRO A 48 -6.53 7.74 -6.25
N ASP A 49 -6.95 7.50 -7.49
CA ASP A 49 -6.61 6.28 -8.24
C ASP A 49 -5.10 6.09 -8.38
N GLU A 50 -4.35 7.18 -8.62
CA GLU A 50 -2.89 7.13 -8.73
C GLU A 50 -2.22 6.66 -7.42
N ALA A 51 -2.79 7.01 -6.27
CA ALA A 51 -2.31 6.55 -4.97
C ALA A 51 -2.66 5.07 -4.75
N LEU A 52 -3.85 4.64 -5.15
CA LEU A 52 -4.26 3.22 -5.11
C LEU A 52 -3.38 2.37 -6.03
N ASP A 53 -3.11 2.83 -7.23
CA ASP A 53 -2.23 2.16 -8.20
C ASP A 53 -0.79 2.04 -7.67
N ARG A 54 -0.26 3.08 -7.04
CA ARG A 54 1.07 3.05 -6.41
C ARG A 54 1.14 2.03 -5.27
N ILE A 55 0.09 1.93 -4.46
CA ILE A 55 -0.01 0.93 -3.39
C ILE A 55 -0.05 -0.49 -3.97
N LEU A 56 -0.87 -0.72 -4.99
CA LEU A 56 -0.97 -2.01 -5.68
C LEU A 56 0.34 -2.41 -6.35
N GLU A 57 1.01 -1.45 -7.01
CA GLU A 57 2.32 -1.67 -7.64
C GLU A 57 3.40 -2.05 -6.61
N ALA A 58 3.38 -1.48 -5.42
CA ALA A 58 4.29 -1.87 -4.34
C ALA A 58 4.08 -3.35 -3.95
N GLY A 59 2.82 -3.80 -3.84
CA GLY A 59 2.49 -5.20 -3.61
C GLY A 59 2.96 -6.12 -4.73
N ARG A 60 2.73 -5.72 -5.99
CA ARG A 60 3.14 -6.47 -7.19
C ARG A 60 4.66 -6.64 -7.29
N ARG A 61 5.43 -5.68 -6.79
CA ARG A 61 6.91 -5.72 -6.77
C ARG A 61 7.51 -6.49 -5.61
N ALA A 62 6.71 -7.02 -4.72
CA ALA A 62 7.22 -7.78 -3.60
C ALA A 62 7.98 -9.04 -4.09
N PRO A 63 9.05 -9.45 -3.40
CA PRO A 63 9.71 -10.71 -3.71
C PRO A 63 8.83 -11.90 -3.33
N SER A 64 9.06 -13.05 -3.99
CA SER A 64 8.43 -14.30 -3.65
C SER A 64 9.36 -15.48 -3.89
N ALA A 65 9.12 -16.59 -3.20
CA ALA A 65 9.90 -17.80 -3.32
C ALA A 65 9.93 -18.28 -4.78
N GLY A 66 11.12 -18.40 -5.38
CA GLY A 66 11.30 -18.79 -6.78
C GLY A 66 10.59 -17.87 -7.78
N ASN A 67 10.27 -16.62 -7.40
CA ASN A 67 9.48 -15.66 -8.17
C ASN A 67 8.08 -16.20 -8.55
N TRP A 68 7.48 -16.95 -7.66
CA TRP A 68 6.17 -17.58 -7.86
C TRP A 68 5.02 -16.56 -7.97
N GLN A 69 5.07 -15.44 -7.25
CA GLN A 69 4.08 -14.36 -7.28
C GLN A 69 2.65 -14.86 -7.04
N PRO A 70 2.36 -15.51 -5.90
CA PRO A 70 1.12 -16.26 -5.65
C PRO A 70 -0.05 -15.35 -5.25
N TRP A 71 -0.16 -14.17 -5.78
CA TRP A 71 -1.19 -13.20 -5.43
C TRP A 71 -1.91 -12.67 -6.65
N ASP A 72 -3.20 -12.45 -6.45
CA ASP A 72 -4.03 -11.56 -7.25
C ASP A 72 -4.61 -10.49 -6.32
N PHE A 73 -4.65 -9.25 -6.76
CA PHE A 73 -5.21 -8.14 -6.00
C PHE A 73 -6.51 -7.70 -6.62
N VAL A 74 -7.58 -7.68 -5.82
CA VAL A 74 -8.86 -7.11 -6.22
C VAL A 74 -9.04 -5.80 -5.49
N LEU A 75 -9.10 -4.69 -6.23
CA LEU A 75 -9.38 -3.36 -5.69
C LEU A 75 -10.89 -3.14 -5.63
N ILE A 76 -11.40 -2.75 -4.47
CA ILE A 76 -12.81 -2.46 -4.23
C ILE A 76 -12.94 -1.02 -3.76
N THR A 77 -13.73 -0.22 -4.47
CA THR A 77 -14.07 1.17 -4.12
C THR A 77 -15.58 1.39 -3.99
N ASP A 78 -16.39 0.44 -4.48
CA ASP A 78 -17.85 0.49 -4.33
C ASP A 78 -18.26 0.32 -2.87
N ARG A 79 -19.05 1.25 -2.36
CA ARG A 79 -19.48 1.27 -0.95
C ARG A 79 -20.30 0.05 -0.55
N ALA A 80 -21.20 -0.40 -1.41
CA ALA A 80 -22.04 -1.56 -1.13
C ALA A 80 -21.19 -2.84 -1.08
N GLN A 81 -20.25 -2.97 -1.99
CA GLN A 81 -19.30 -4.10 -2.01
C GLN A 81 -18.37 -4.10 -0.78
N LEU A 82 -17.89 -2.92 -0.34
CA LEU A 82 -17.09 -2.79 0.91
C LEU A 82 -17.87 -3.25 2.14
N VAL A 83 -19.16 -2.91 2.23
CA VAL A 83 -20.05 -3.36 3.32
C VAL A 83 -20.23 -4.86 3.31
N GLU A 84 -20.43 -5.47 2.15
CA GLU A 84 -20.54 -6.92 2.04
C GLU A 84 -19.21 -7.64 2.34
N LEU A 85 -18.10 -7.10 1.86
CA LEU A 85 -16.76 -7.63 2.15
C LEU A 85 -16.42 -7.57 3.64
N ALA A 86 -16.89 -6.56 4.36
CA ALA A 86 -16.67 -6.45 5.81
C ALA A 86 -17.28 -7.60 6.64
N LYS A 87 -18.20 -8.38 6.04
CA LYS A 87 -18.86 -9.51 6.71
C LYS A 87 -18.02 -10.79 6.71
N VAL A 88 -16.96 -10.88 5.91
CA VAL A 88 -16.11 -12.09 5.79
C VAL A 88 -15.44 -12.48 7.10
N TRP A 89 -15.37 -11.58 8.07
CA TRP A 89 -14.85 -11.84 9.40
C TRP A 89 -15.27 -10.74 10.39
N GLN A 90 -15.55 -11.12 11.64
CA GLN A 90 -15.93 -10.17 12.69
C GLN A 90 -14.92 -9.03 12.91
N GLY A 91 -13.62 -9.26 12.66
CA GLY A 91 -12.55 -8.28 12.76
C GLY A 91 -12.42 -7.38 11.53
N ALA A 92 -13.17 -7.62 10.45
CA ALA A 92 -13.12 -6.86 9.21
C ALA A 92 -14.08 -5.66 9.17
N LYS A 93 -14.78 -5.34 10.25
CA LYS A 93 -15.80 -4.27 10.31
C LYS A 93 -15.29 -2.91 9.82
N HIS A 94 -14.00 -2.62 10.00
CA HIS A 94 -13.38 -1.37 9.54
C HIS A 94 -13.33 -1.24 8.01
N VAL A 95 -13.47 -2.34 7.26
CA VAL A 95 -13.48 -2.33 5.79
C VAL A 95 -14.70 -1.58 5.27
N ALA A 96 -15.86 -1.71 5.91
CA ALA A 96 -17.09 -1.03 5.52
C ALA A 96 -16.98 0.52 5.54
N ALA A 97 -16.11 1.08 6.39
CA ALA A 97 -15.92 2.52 6.51
C ALA A 97 -14.69 3.05 5.75
N ALA A 98 -13.90 2.19 5.14
CA ALA A 98 -12.73 2.58 4.38
C ALA A 98 -13.09 3.25 3.04
N ALA A 99 -12.18 4.05 2.49
CA ALA A 99 -12.36 4.62 1.15
C ALA A 99 -12.22 3.55 0.07
N ALA A 100 -11.36 2.56 0.31
CA ALA A 100 -11.15 1.41 -0.57
C ALA A 100 -10.73 0.18 0.25
N ALA A 101 -10.76 -0.99 -0.39
CA ALA A 101 -10.13 -2.20 0.13
C ALA A 101 -9.36 -2.91 -0.99
N ILE A 102 -8.26 -3.55 -0.62
CA ILE A 102 -7.51 -4.47 -1.49
C ILE A 102 -7.70 -5.87 -0.92
N ALA A 103 -8.39 -6.73 -1.66
CA ALA A 103 -8.53 -8.13 -1.34
C ALA A 103 -7.35 -8.91 -1.95
N ILE A 104 -6.62 -9.65 -1.13
CA ILE A 104 -5.49 -10.46 -1.55
C ILE A 104 -5.98 -11.89 -1.71
N VAL A 105 -6.14 -12.30 -2.97
CA VAL A 105 -6.57 -13.64 -3.37
C VAL A 105 -5.35 -14.47 -3.75
N ALA A 106 -5.31 -15.70 -3.31
CA ALA A 106 -4.17 -16.58 -3.51
C ALA A 106 -4.62 -18.01 -3.88
N PRO A 107 -3.74 -18.83 -4.49
CA PRO A 107 -4.04 -20.24 -4.71
C PRO A 107 -4.16 -20.99 -3.39
N GLU A 108 -5.06 -21.96 -3.31
CA GLU A 108 -5.12 -22.87 -2.19
C GLU A 108 -3.82 -23.69 -2.07
N PRO A 109 -3.14 -23.69 -0.91
CA PRO A 109 -1.92 -24.44 -0.75
C PRO A 109 -2.18 -25.93 -0.72
N GLN A 110 -1.32 -26.72 -1.37
CA GLN A 110 -1.45 -28.17 -1.46
C GLN A 110 -0.94 -28.90 -0.20
N ASP A 111 -0.02 -28.28 0.52
CA ASP A 111 0.58 -28.82 1.73
C ASP A 111 1.03 -27.72 2.71
N ASN A 112 1.49 -28.14 3.88
CA ASN A 112 1.94 -27.22 4.94
C ASN A 112 3.17 -26.41 4.54
N ARG A 113 4.08 -26.96 3.70
CA ARG A 113 5.27 -26.25 3.23
C ARG A 113 4.88 -25.14 2.28
N GLN A 114 4.01 -25.44 1.31
CA GLN A 114 3.51 -24.45 0.37
C GLN A 114 2.71 -23.36 1.10
N SER A 115 1.91 -23.76 2.11
CA SER A 115 1.19 -22.80 2.97
C SER A 115 2.14 -21.86 3.69
N ALA A 116 3.23 -22.35 4.26
CA ALA A 116 4.21 -21.51 4.96
C ALA A 116 4.92 -20.53 4.00
N LEU A 117 5.33 -20.97 2.81
CA LEU A 117 5.92 -20.11 1.77
C LEU A 117 4.91 -19.06 1.30
N LEU A 118 3.68 -19.49 1.03
CA LEU A 118 2.60 -18.57 0.61
C LEU A 118 2.38 -17.47 1.65
N GLN A 119 2.24 -17.83 2.93
CA GLN A 119 2.03 -16.81 3.99
C GLN A 119 3.20 -15.86 4.12
N TYR A 120 4.43 -16.33 3.96
CA TYR A 120 5.62 -15.48 3.96
C TYR A 120 5.61 -14.49 2.78
N ASP A 121 5.32 -14.96 1.57
CA ASP A 121 5.28 -14.13 0.36
C ASP A 121 4.14 -13.11 0.41
N LEU A 122 2.94 -13.52 0.84
CA LEU A 122 1.80 -12.60 1.03
C LEU A 122 2.09 -11.56 2.11
N GLY A 123 2.82 -11.93 3.17
CA GLY A 123 3.29 -11.00 4.20
C GLY A 123 4.19 -9.91 3.64
N GLN A 124 5.11 -10.26 2.73
CA GLN A 124 5.99 -9.30 2.05
C GLN A 124 5.18 -8.35 1.15
N ALA A 125 4.27 -8.88 0.34
CA ALA A 125 3.43 -8.08 -0.56
C ALA A 125 2.53 -7.10 0.22
N THR A 126 1.83 -7.59 1.25
CA THR A 126 0.97 -6.74 2.08
C THR A 126 1.77 -5.69 2.85
N TYR A 127 2.96 -6.03 3.34
CA TYR A 127 3.82 -5.08 4.03
C TYR A 127 4.33 -3.98 3.09
N ALA A 128 4.76 -4.33 1.87
CA ALA A 128 5.14 -3.35 0.86
C ALA A 128 4.02 -2.36 0.56
N MET A 129 2.78 -2.84 0.40
CA MET A 129 1.60 -1.97 0.23
C MET A 129 1.39 -1.03 1.43
N THR A 130 1.55 -1.53 2.67
CA THR A 130 1.33 -0.68 3.86
C THR A 130 2.39 0.40 4.02
N VAL A 131 3.63 0.15 3.59
CA VAL A 131 4.70 1.15 3.58
C VAL A 131 4.46 2.18 2.49
N ALA A 132 4.12 1.76 1.27
CA ALA A 132 3.79 2.67 0.17
C ALA A 132 2.56 3.55 0.50
N ALA A 133 1.55 3.00 1.18
CA ALA A 133 0.42 3.78 1.64
C ALA A 133 0.84 4.83 2.68
N ALA A 134 1.71 4.47 3.64
CA ALA A 134 2.21 5.40 4.65
C ALA A 134 3.03 6.55 4.04
N ASP A 135 3.81 6.28 3.01
CA ASP A 135 4.53 7.27 2.21
C ASP A 135 3.59 8.32 1.60
N LEU A 136 2.37 7.91 1.27
CA LEU A 136 1.31 8.77 0.71
C LEU A 136 0.37 9.37 1.78
N GLY A 137 0.68 9.21 3.07
CA GLY A 137 -0.22 9.65 4.16
C GLY A 137 -1.51 8.82 4.26
N VAL A 138 -1.61 7.70 3.53
CA VAL A 138 -2.78 6.83 3.49
C VAL A 138 -2.65 5.73 4.54
N GLY A 139 -3.68 5.57 5.36
CA GLY A 139 -3.76 4.54 6.39
C GLY A 139 -4.25 3.22 5.83
N THR A 140 -3.73 2.12 6.39
CA THR A 140 -4.15 0.77 6.05
C THR A 140 -4.49 -0.05 7.29
N GLY A 141 -5.44 -0.98 7.16
CA GLY A 141 -5.80 -1.92 8.21
C GLY A 141 -5.96 -3.35 7.68
N HIS A 142 -5.26 -4.30 8.29
CA HIS A 142 -5.40 -5.71 7.93
C HIS A 142 -6.64 -6.34 8.55
N ALA A 143 -7.30 -7.21 7.79
CA ALA A 143 -8.30 -8.15 8.25
C ALA A 143 -8.03 -9.54 7.67
N ALA A 144 -8.28 -10.58 8.48
CA ALA A 144 -8.37 -11.94 7.98
C ALA A 144 -9.69 -12.14 7.24
N ALA A 145 -9.81 -13.25 6.52
CA ALA A 145 -11.03 -13.72 5.90
C ALA A 145 -11.34 -15.15 6.43
N ALA A 146 -12.42 -15.29 7.17
CA ALA A 146 -12.86 -16.58 7.71
C ALA A 146 -13.97 -17.21 6.84
N ASP A 147 -14.88 -16.39 6.33
CA ASP A 147 -15.98 -16.83 5.49
C ASP A 147 -15.57 -16.73 4.01
N GLN A 148 -15.11 -17.85 3.46
CA GLN A 148 -14.66 -17.94 2.07
C GLN A 148 -15.84 -17.96 1.08
N ASP A 149 -16.99 -18.47 1.49
CA ASP A 149 -18.19 -18.49 0.63
C ASP A 149 -18.71 -17.07 0.45
N GLN A 150 -18.82 -16.29 1.52
CA GLN A 150 -19.16 -14.86 1.44
C GLN A 150 -18.11 -14.10 0.61
N ALA A 151 -16.83 -14.37 0.83
CA ALA A 151 -15.75 -13.72 0.07
C ALA A 151 -15.87 -13.99 -1.43
N ARG A 152 -16.13 -15.24 -1.81
CA ARG A 152 -16.32 -15.65 -3.21
C ARG A 152 -17.56 -15.02 -3.81
N ALA A 153 -18.65 -14.95 -3.07
CA ALA A 153 -19.88 -14.32 -3.54
C ALA A 153 -19.69 -12.82 -3.83
N VAL A 154 -18.88 -12.14 -3.02
CA VAL A 154 -18.58 -10.70 -3.18
C VAL A 154 -17.54 -10.42 -4.26
N LEU A 155 -16.50 -11.24 -4.36
CA LEU A 155 -15.31 -10.95 -5.18
C LEU A 155 -15.27 -11.72 -6.50
N GLY A 156 -15.99 -12.84 -6.63
CA GLY A 156 -16.08 -13.63 -7.85
C GLY A 156 -14.81 -14.40 -8.23
N PHE A 157 -13.89 -14.66 -7.29
CA PHE A 157 -12.68 -15.42 -7.61
C PHE A 157 -12.97 -16.90 -7.88
N PRO A 158 -12.21 -17.57 -8.78
CA PRO A 158 -12.47 -18.93 -9.23
C PRO A 158 -12.17 -19.99 -8.17
N ASP A 159 -12.59 -21.22 -8.44
CA ASP A 159 -12.24 -22.40 -7.62
C ASP A 159 -10.72 -22.60 -7.56
N GLY A 160 -10.23 -23.20 -6.46
CA GLY A 160 -8.79 -23.35 -6.20
C GLY A 160 -8.10 -22.06 -5.74
N ARG A 161 -8.87 -21.01 -5.51
CA ARG A 161 -8.41 -19.75 -4.91
C ARG A 161 -9.15 -19.46 -3.62
N PHE A 162 -8.52 -18.71 -2.74
CA PHE A 162 -9.12 -18.22 -1.50
C PHE A 162 -8.73 -16.77 -1.21
N LEU A 163 -9.57 -16.08 -0.46
CA LEU A 163 -9.26 -14.76 0.08
C LEU A 163 -8.35 -14.92 1.29
N ALA A 164 -7.07 -14.56 1.15
CA ALA A 164 -6.11 -14.67 2.24
C ALA A 164 -6.25 -13.51 3.25
N TYR A 165 -6.29 -12.28 2.75
CA TYR A 165 -6.37 -11.07 3.56
C TYR A 165 -7.18 -9.98 2.87
N VAL A 166 -7.71 -9.06 3.67
CA VAL A 166 -8.26 -7.78 3.20
C VAL A 166 -7.45 -6.64 3.81
N LEU A 167 -6.99 -5.73 2.98
CA LEU A 167 -6.34 -4.50 3.39
C LEU A 167 -7.31 -3.34 3.16
N SER A 168 -7.89 -2.77 4.23
CA SER A 168 -8.66 -1.53 4.12
C SER A 168 -7.72 -0.35 3.90
N VAL A 169 -8.13 0.63 3.09
CA VAL A 169 -7.32 1.75 2.64
C VAL A 169 -8.12 3.04 2.77
N GLY A 170 -7.53 4.09 3.35
CA GLY A 170 -8.20 5.38 3.50
C GLY A 170 -7.41 6.35 4.37
N TYR A 171 -7.83 7.61 4.43
CA TYR A 171 -7.20 8.59 5.31
C TYR A 171 -7.65 8.40 6.76
N PRO A 172 -6.72 8.37 7.74
CA PRO A 172 -7.07 8.18 9.14
C PRO A 172 -7.94 9.32 9.68
N SER A 173 -9.03 9.00 10.40
CA SER A 173 -9.88 10.00 11.06
C SER A 173 -9.52 10.25 12.52
N ASP A 174 -8.79 9.31 13.16
CA ASP A 174 -8.40 9.40 14.58
C ASP A 174 -7.20 10.33 14.78
N LYS A 175 -6.15 10.13 14.02
CA LYS A 175 -4.93 10.95 13.98
C LYS A 175 -4.17 10.73 12.69
N PRO A 176 -3.46 11.74 12.17
CA PRO A 176 -2.61 11.61 10.99
C PRO A 176 -1.54 10.51 11.18
N LEU A 177 -1.02 9.97 10.09
CA LEU A 177 0.20 9.19 10.13
C LEU A 177 1.37 10.13 10.44
N ALA A 178 2.13 9.75 11.44
CA ALA A 178 3.33 10.45 11.86
C ALA A 178 4.32 9.44 12.44
N VAL A 179 5.58 9.80 12.44
CA VAL A 179 6.65 9.00 13.03
C VAL A 179 6.30 8.64 14.48
N ILE A 180 6.34 7.34 14.80
CA ILE A 180 6.04 6.84 16.14
C ILE A 180 7.33 6.88 16.96
N GLU A 181 7.43 7.85 17.86
CA GLU A 181 8.62 8.04 18.71
C GLU A 181 8.74 6.97 19.80
N ARG A 182 7.62 6.59 20.41
CA ARG A 182 7.58 5.57 21.46
C ARG A 182 7.01 4.27 20.90
N LEU A 183 7.90 3.37 20.53
CA LEU A 183 7.52 2.06 20.01
C LEU A 183 7.08 1.13 21.13
N ASN A 184 5.89 0.53 20.99
CA ASN A 184 5.51 -0.64 21.78
C ASN A 184 6.09 -1.89 21.10
N ARG A 185 7.37 -2.11 21.29
CA ARG A 185 8.14 -3.26 20.78
C ARG A 185 9.08 -3.75 21.88
N ARG A 186 9.47 -4.99 21.78
CA ARG A 186 10.54 -5.53 22.61
C ARG A 186 11.82 -4.71 22.40
N PRO A 187 12.66 -4.54 23.44
CA PRO A 187 13.97 -3.92 23.32
C PRO A 187 14.81 -4.55 22.19
N PHE A 188 15.61 -3.72 21.53
CA PHE A 188 16.43 -4.17 20.39
C PHE A 188 17.36 -5.35 20.78
N GLU A 189 17.94 -5.28 21.96
CA GLU A 189 18.90 -6.26 22.49
C GLU A 189 18.26 -7.63 22.79
N GLU A 190 16.93 -7.65 23.00
CA GLU A 190 16.19 -8.89 23.23
C GLU A 190 15.84 -9.63 21.94
N VAL A 191 15.93 -8.98 20.79
CA VAL A 191 15.53 -9.54 19.49
C VAL A 191 16.67 -9.63 18.49
N VAL A 192 17.80 -8.98 18.79
CA VAL A 192 18.99 -8.96 17.91
C VAL A 192 20.18 -9.60 18.61
N HIS A 193 20.56 -10.76 18.12
CA HIS A 193 21.73 -11.51 18.59
C HIS A 193 22.83 -11.46 17.54
N ARG A 194 24.06 -11.19 17.95
CA ARG A 194 25.22 -11.06 17.04
C ARG A 194 26.03 -12.34 17.04
N GLY A 195 25.99 -13.04 15.91
CA GLY A 195 26.76 -14.26 15.67
C GLY A 195 26.13 -15.54 16.19
N ARG A 196 25.52 -15.51 17.37
CA ARG A 196 24.84 -16.66 17.99
C ARG A 196 23.75 -16.18 18.94
N TRP A 197 22.81 -17.08 19.25
CA TRP A 197 21.78 -16.87 20.25
C TRP A 197 22.35 -16.73 21.64
#